data_d56f77877aadc7b2d4661b33e956160d
#
_entry.id   d56f77877aadc7b2d4661b33e956160d
#
_cell.length_a   1.000
_cell.length_b   1.000
_cell.length_c   1.000
_cell.angle_alpha   90.00
_cell.angle_beta   90.00
_cell.angle_gamma   90.00
#
_symmetry.space_group_name_H-M   'P 1'
#
loop_
_entity.id
_entity.type
_entity.pdbx_description
1 polymer ?
#
loop_
_entity_poly.entity_id
_entity_poly.type
_entity_poly.pdbx_seq_one_letter_code
_entity_poly.pdbx_strand_id
1 'polypeptide(L)'
;TYIFLKSDEDANFEDSYYSFANTIGDAAEVHKINLFTTMRSFSNTVSASAIATNSEFPFVTVPTFEILAESARQQSGTELLIFTPKVEVGEVTRWNEYATANEGWYEESKQLAISSSAGSVAQSAFAPGSPLPFIYNTIVDEDGKSSPGPPVNPPFYPIWQVSPPPFSPFLLK
;
A
#
# COMPACT_ATOMS: atom_id res chain seq x y z
N THR A 1 -8.72 54.75 19.19
CA THR A 1 -7.60 54.17 18.38
C THR A 1 -7.40 52.71 18.68
N TYR A 2 -7.30 52.26 19.94
CA TYR A 2 -7.06 50.85 20.34
C TYR A 2 -8.18 49.92 19.88
N ILE A 3 -9.45 50.30 20.00
CA ILE A 3 -10.60 49.52 19.58
C ILE A 3 -10.63 49.27 18.06
N PHE A 4 -10.24 50.25 17.26
CA PHE A 4 -10.18 50.09 15.80
C PHE A 4 -9.05 49.16 15.38
N LEU A 5 -7.89 49.23 16.01
CA LEU A 5 -6.76 48.33 15.73
C LEU A 5 -7.11 46.88 16.05
N LYS A 6 -7.77 46.63 17.17
CA LYS A 6 -8.19 45.30 17.56
C LYS A 6 -9.23 44.72 16.60
N SER A 7 -10.19 45.55 16.14
CA SER A 7 -11.21 45.07 15.16
C SER A 7 -10.56 44.75 13.80
N ASP A 8 -9.57 45.48 13.37
CA ASP A 8 -8.84 45.21 12.12
C ASP A 8 -7.96 43.94 12.25
N GLU A 9 -7.34 43.70 13.40
CA GLU A 9 -6.58 42.48 13.69
C GLU A 9 -7.48 41.23 13.71
N ASP A 10 -8.63 41.33 14.36
CA ASP A 10 -9.60 40.22 14.43
C ASP A 10 -10.14 39.88 13.02
N ALA A 11 -10.48 40.88 12.21
CA ALA A 11 -10.94 40.68 10.83
C ALA A 11 -9.85 40.05 9.93
N ASN A 12 -8.61 40.56 10.03
CA ASN A 12 -7.48 40.02 9.28
C ASN A 12 -7.14 38.57 9.69
N PHE A 13 -7.33 38.26 10.99
CA PHE A 13 -7.14 36.89 11.49
C PHE A 13 -8.21 35.95 10.93
N GLU A 14 -9.49 36.34 10.97
CA GLU A 14 -10.59 35.53 10.41
C GLU A 14 -10.39 35.27 8.90
N ASP A 15 -10.09 36.28 8.11
CA ASP A 15 -9.84 36.15 6.67
C ASP A 15 -8.64 35.24 6.38
N SER A 16 -7.57 35.38 7.14
CA SER A 16 -6.39 34.51 7.01
C SER A 16 -6.70 33.07 7.39
N TYR A 17 -7.48 32.87 8.45
CA TYR A 17 -7.89 31.54 8.89
C TYR A 17 -8.78 30.84 7.85
N TYR A 18 -9.79 31.53 7.32
CA TYR A 18 -10.65 30.98 6.28
C TYR A 18 -9.89 30.69 4.98
N SER A 19 -8.99 31.57 4.59
CA SER A 19 -8.13 31.35 3.43
C SER A 19 -7.25 30.12 3.59
N PHE A 20 -6.65 29.96 4.77
CA PHE A 20 -5.83 28.78 5.09
C PHE A 20 -6.65 27.48 5.16
N ALA A 21 -7.82 27.53 5.79
CA ALA A 21 -8.73 26.38 5.87
C ALA A 21 -9.21 25.93 4.49
N ASN A 22 -9.56 26.86 3.61
CA ASN A 22 -9.94 26.56 2.24
C ASN A 22 -8.76 25.94 1.46
N THR A 23 -7.56 26.48 1.60
CA THR A 23 -6.35 25.94 0.95
C THR A 23 -6.09 24.49 1.37
N ILE A 24 -6.25 24.18 2.66
CA ILE A 24 -6.12 22.79 3.15
C ILE A 24 -7.22 21.91 2.57
N GLY A 25 -8.46 22.39 2.55
CA GLY A 25 -9.60 21.68 1.98
C GLY A 25 -9.39 21.32 0.51
N ASP A 26 -9.00 22.29 -0.29
CA ASP A 26 -8.70 22.12 -1.71
C ASP A 26 -7.53 21.15 -1.94
N ALA A 27 -6.46 21.27 -1.16
CA ALA A 27 -5.33 20.35 -1.23
C ALA A 27 -5.73 18.91 -0.87
N ALA A 28 -6.56 18.73 0.15
CA ALA A 28 -7.08 17.42 0.55
C ALA A 28 -7.96 16.79 -0.53
N GLU A 29 -8.79 17.60 -1.20
CA GLU A 29 -9.65 17.12 -2.30
C GLU A 29 -8.81 16.69 -3.51
N VAL A 30 -7.83 17.49 -3.91
CA VAL A 30 -6.90 17.15 -4.99
C VAL A 30 -6.15 15.86 -4.67
N HIS A 31 -5.64 15.73 -3.43
CA HIS A 31 -4.95 14.50 -3.00
C HIS A 31 -5.86 13.28 -3.07
N LYS A 32 -7.10 13.38 -2.61
CA LYS A 32 -8.10 12.32 -2.69
C LYS A 32 -8.35 11.89 -4.14
N ILE A 33 -8.55 12.85 -5.05
CA ILE A 33 -8.78 12.57 -6.47
C ILE A 33 -7.56 11.84 -7.07
N ASN A 34 -6.35 12.31 -6.78
CA ASN A 34 -5.12 11.70 -7.26
C ASN A 34 -4.98 10.25 -6.74
N LEU A 35 -5.27 10.03 -5.47
CA LEU A 35 -5.25 8.69 -4.87
C LEU A 35 -6.20 7.73 -5.60
N PHE A 36 -7.47 8.10 -5.73
CA PHE A 36 -8.46 7.23 -6.40
C PHE A 36 -8.14 7.00 -7.88
N THR A 37 -7.69 8.04 -8.58
CA THR A 37 -7.32 7.93 -9.99
C THR A 37 -6.13 7.00 -10.17
N THR A 38 -5.11 7.12 -9.33
CA THR A 38 -3.92 6.27 -9.35
C THR A 38 -4.28 4.83 -9.01
N MET A 39 -5.08 4.59 -7.97
CA MET A 39 -5.53 3.24 -7.60
C MET A 39 -6.35 2.58 -8.71
N ARG A 40 -7.23 3.33 -9.36
CA ARG A 40 -7.99 2.84 -10.51
C ARG A 40 -7.09 2.48 -11.69
N SER A 41 -6.12 3.34 -12.01
CA SER A 41 -5.13 3.08 -13.05
C SER A 41 -4.31 1.83 -12.75
N PHE A 42 -3.85 1.70 -11.52
CA PHE A 42 -3.11 0.53 -11.06
C PHE A 42 -3.94 -0.75 -11.15
N SER A 43 -5.19 -0.73 -10.71
CA SER A 43 -6.12 -1.86 -10.83
C SER A 43 -6.33 -2.29 -12.29
N ASN A 44 -6.47 -1.33 -13.20
CA ASN A 44 -6.55 -1.60 -14.64
C ASN A 44 -5.27 -2.26 -15.17
N THR A 45 -4.10 -1.84 -14.69
CA THR A 45 -2.81 -2.45 -15.06
C THR A 45 -2.71 -3.89 -14.59
N VAL A 46 -3.15 -4.18 -13.35
CA VAL A 46 -3.22 -5.56 -12.84
C VAL A 46 -4.14 -6.42 -13.71
N SER A 47 -5.32 -5.90 -14.06
CA SER A 47 -6.28 -6.60 -14.92
C SER A 47 -5.73 -6.84 -16.32
N ALA A 48 -5.07 -5.83 -16.91
CA ALA A 48 -4.41 -5.97 -18.21
C ALA A 48 -3.27 -6.99 -18.17
N SER A 49 -2.50 -7.04 -17.10
CA SER A 49 -1.46 -8.05 -16.89
C SER A 49 -2.05 -9.46 -16.82
N ALA A 50 -3.17 -9.65 -16.12
CA ALA A 50 -3.85 -10.93 -16.06
C ALA A 50 -4.31 -11.40 -17.45
N ILE A 51 -4.88 -10.50 -18.24
CA ILE A 51 -5.29 -10.79 -19.62
C ILE A 51 -4.08 -11.15 -20.48
N ALA A 52 -3.00 -10.36 -20.42
CA ALA A 52 -1.80 -10.56 -21.23
C ALA A 52 -1.07 -11.88 -20.93
N THR A 53 -1.13 -12.34 -19.67
CA THR A 53 -0.55 -13.62 -19.24
C THR A 53 -1.53 -14.79 -19.32
N ASN A 54 -2.75 -14.55 -19.77
CA ASN A 54 -3.85 -15.52 -19.77
C ASN A 54 -4.06 -16.16 -18.39
N SER A 55 -3.92 -15.34 -17.35
CA SER A 55 -4.10 -15.72 -15.96
C SER A 55 -5.51 -15.39 -15.48
N GLU A 56 -6.05 -16.22 -14.60
CA GLU A 56 -7.39 -16.05 -14.02
C GLU A 56 -7.25 -15.66 -12.55
N PHE A 57 -8.03 -14.68 -12.09
CA PHE A 57 -8.08 -14.36 -10.67
C PHE A 57 -8.56 -15.54 -9.84
N PRO A 58 -7.97 -15.77 -8.66
CA PRO A 58 -6.96 -14.97 -7.96
C PRO A 58 -5.50 -15.18 -8.39
N PHE A 59 -5.21 -16.08 -9.34
CA PHE A 59 -3.90 -16.59 -9.71
C PHE A 59 -3.15 -15.63 -10.65
N VAL A 60 -2.88 -14.41 -10.18
CA VAL A 60 -2.22 -13.35 -10.95
C VAL A 60 -0.96 -12.87 -10.23
N THR A 61 0.14 -12.86 -10.96
CA THR A 61 1.39 -12.20 -10.56
C THR A 61 1.71 -11.11 -11.59
N VAL A 62 1.84 -9.88 -11.14
CA VAL A 62 2.15 -8.76 -12.02
C VAL A 62 3.67 -8.70 -12.22
N PRO A 63 4.16 -8.86 -13.45
CA PRO A 63 5.58 -8.69 -13.75
C PRO A 63 6.03 -7.25 -13.46
N THR A 64 7.25 -7.08 -13.01
CA THR A 64 7.80 -5.75 -12.67
C THR A 64 6.92 -4.93 -11.72
N PHE A 65 6.23 -5.63 -10.80
CA PHE A 65 5.28 -5.02 -9.85
C PHE A 65 5.89 -3.80 -9.15
N GLU A 66 7.15 -3.88 -8.71
CA GLU A 66 7.80 -2.79 -7.98
C GLU A 66 7.87 -1.50 -8.79
N ILE A 67 8.21 -1.57 -10.09
CA ILE A 67 8.29 -0.36 -10.95
C ILE A 67 6.93 0.32 -11.06
N LEU A 68 5.89 -0.49 -11.31
CA LEU A 68 4.52 0.01 -11.47
C LEU A 68 3.97 0.56 -10.15
N ALA A 69 4.21 -0.14 -9.07
CA ALA A 69 3.74 0.22 -7.75
C ALA A 69 4.51 1.41 -7.16
N GLU A 70 5.81 1.53 -7.39
CA GLU A 70 6.60 2.70 -7.04
C GLU A 70 6.06 3.96 -7.72
N SER A 71 5.81 3.90 -9.03
CA SER A 71 5.20 5.01 -9.76
C SER A 71 3.83 5.40 -9.20
N ALA A 72 3.00 4.40 -8.89
CA ALA A 72 1.69 4.64 -8.28
C ALA A 72 1.79 5.26 -6.89
N ARG A 73 2.74 4.81 -6.04
CA ARG A 73 2.99 5.39 -4.71
C ARG A 73 3.44 6.84 -4.81
N GLN A 74 4.37 7.14 -5.70
CA GLN A 74 4.85 8.52 -5.92
C GLN A 74 3.73 9.46 -6.37
N GLN A 75 2.87 9.02 -7.30
CA GLN A 75 1.75 9.81 -7.79
C GLN A 75 0.65 10.04 -6.75
N SER A 76 0.38 9.03 -5.93
CA SER A 76 -0.68 9.07 -4.91
C SER A 76 -0.20 9.58 -3.55
N GLY A 77 1.11 9.74 -3.34
CA GLY A 77 1.68 10.09 -2.04
C GLY A 77 1.52 8.99 -0.99
N THR A 78 1.32 7.73 -1.40
CA THR A 78 1.20 6.60 -0.48
C THR A 78 2.57 5.98 -0.18
N GLU A 79 2.76 5.54 1.05
CA GLU A 79 4.02 4.91 1.47
C GLU A 79 4.07 3.43 1.08
N LEU A 80 2.91 2.79 1.01
CA LEU A 80 2.78 1.36 0.79
C LEU A 80 1.68 1.05 -0.22
N LEU A 81 1.94 0.12 -1.13
CA LEU A 81 0.96 -0.44 -2.04
C LEU A 81 0.99 -1.97 -1.95
N ILE A 82 -0.17 -2.56 -1.72
CA ILE A 82 -0.31 -4.00 -1.52
C ILE A 82 -1.32 -4.54 -2.51
N PHE A 83 -0.99 -5.65 -3.16
CA PHE A 83 -1.91 -6.44 -3.94
C PHE A 83 -2.34 -7.68 -3.16
N THR A 84 -3.63 -7.76 -2.86
CA THR A 84 -4.26 -8.87 -2.11
C THR A 84 -5.38 -9.48 -2.94
N PRO A 85 -5.15 -10.60 -3.62
CA PRO A 85 -6.22 -11.28 -4.35
C PRO A 85 -7.22 -11.90 -3.37
N LYS A 86 -8.48 -11.97 -3.80
CA LYS A 86 -9.54 -12.67 -3.06
C LYS A 86 -9.50 -14.15 -3.39
N VAL A 87 -9.25 -14.99 -2.39
CA VAL A 87 -9.18 -16.44 -2.51
C VAL A 87 -10.38 -17.08 -1.79
N GLU A 88 -11.16 -17.87 -2.50
CA GLU A 88 -12.28 -18.60 -1.93
C GLU A 88 -11.81 -19.90 -1.26
N VAL A 89 -12.66 -20.45 -0.37
CA VAL A 89 -12.31 -21.69 0.40
C VAL A 89 -11.85 -22.82 -0.49
N GLY A 90 -12.55 -23.04 -1.60
CA GLY A 90 -12.23 -24.13 -2.54
C GLY A 90 -10.93 -23.93 -3.33
N GLU A 91 -10.35 -22.73 -3.28
CA GLU A 91 -9.17 -22.35 -4.05
C GLU A 91 -7.88 -22.34 -3.21
N VAL A 92 -7.96 -22.51 -1.90
CA VAL A 92 -6.81 -22.36 -0.97
C VAL A 92 -5.65 -23.27 -1.35
N THR A 93 -5.92 -24.55 -1.64
CA THR A 93 -4.86 -25.49 -2.02
C THR A 93 -4.19 -25.08 -3.32
N ARG A 94 -4.98 -24.75 -4.33
CA ARG A 94 -4.48 -24.28 -5.63
C ARG A 94 -3.73 -22.94 -5.49
N TRP A 95 -4.20 -22.07 -4.58
CA TRP A 95 -3.52 -20.81 -4.28
C TRP A 95 -2.13 -21.05 -3.67
N ASN A 96 -2.02 -21.95 -2.71
CA ASN A 96 -0.74 -22.27 -2.07
C ASN A 96 0.27 -22.85 -3.09
N GLU A 97 -0.18 -23.73 -3.98
CA GLU A 97 0.65 -24.24 -5.07
C GLU A 97 1.10 -23.12 -6.02
N TYR A 98 0.17 -22.26 -6.42
CA TYR A 98 0.44 -21.10 -7.27
C TYR A 98 1.43 -20.15 -6.62
N ALA A 99 1.23 -19.77 -5.36
CA ALA A 99 2.09 -18.85 -4.63
C ALA A 99 3.52 -19.38 -4.52
N THR A 100 3.67 -20.69 -4.23
CA THR A 100 4.98 -21.34 -4.17
C THR A 100 5.67 -21.35 -5.52
N ALA A 101 4.94 -21.61 -6.60
CA ALA A 101 5.51 -21.67 -7.95
C ALA A 101 5.89 -20.28 -8.48
N ASN A 102 5.29 -19.19 -7.96
CA ASN A 102 5.47 -17.83 -8.46
C ASN A 102 6.15 -16.89 -7.45
N GLU A 103 6.76 -17.38 -6.38
CA GLU A 103 7.41 -16.55 -5.35
C GLU A 103 8.60 -15.73 -5.86
N GLY A 104 9.10 -16.01 -7.07
CA GLY A 104 10.22 -15.31 -7.71
C GLY A 104 10.01 -13.79 -7.86
N TRP A 105 8.77 -13.31 -7.89
CA TRP A 105 8.45 -11.87 -7.93
C TRP A 105 9.10 -11.08 -6.77
N TYR A 106 9.29 -11.74 -5.63
CA TYR A 106 9.86 -11.09 -4.46
C TYR A 106 11.33 -10.70 -4.67
N GLU A 107 12.14 -11.61 -5.18
CA GLU A 107 13.55 -11.29 -5.50
C GLU A 107 13.66 -10.30 -6.65
N GLU A 108 12.81 -10.40 -7.68
CA GLU A 108 12.70 -9.38 -8.73
C GLU A 108 12.41 -8.00 -8.14
N SER A 109 11.40 -7.86 -7.30
CA SER A 109 11.03 -6.60 -6.66
C SER A 109 12.15 -6.02 -5.81
N LYS A 110 12.89 -6.86 -5.06
CA LYS A 110 14.06 -6.42 -4.29
C LYS A 110 15.16 -5.85 -5.17
N GLN A 111 15.49 -6.52 -6.29
CA GLN A 111 16.50 -6.04 -7.20
C GLN A 111 16.10 -4.72 -7.86
N LEU A 112 14.83 -4.59 -8.23
CA LEU A 112 14.29 -3.35 -8.79
C LEU A 112 14.32 -2.21 -7.77
N ALA A 113 13.91 -2.45 -6.52
CA ALA A 113 13.95 -1.45 -5.46
C ALA A 113 15.38 -0.98 -5.12
N ILE A 114 16.37 -1.87 -5.16
CA ILE A 114 17.78 -1.53 -4.95
C ILE A 114 18.32 -0.68 -6.10
N SER A 115 17.89 -0.95 -7.34
CA SER A 115 18.33 -0.23 -8.54
C SER A 115 17.64 1.12 -8.73
N SER A 116 16.48 1.33 -8.11
CA SER A 116 15.77 2.60 -8.14
C SER A 116 16.35 3.60 -7.14
N SER A 117 16.24 4.90 -7.45
CA SER A 117 16.64 5.97 -6.51
C SER A 117 15.78 6.00 -5.24
N ALA A 118 14.63 5.35 -5.23
CA ALA A 118 13.76 5.17 -4.07
C ALA A 118 14.23 4.05 -3.12
N GLY A 119 15.20 3.25 -3.50
CA GLY A 119 15.72 2.14 -2.69
C GLY A 119 16.17 2.55 -1.29
N SER A 120 16.66 3.78 -1.10
CA SER A 120 17.02 4.33 0.20
C SER A 120 15.79 4.66 1.09
N VAL A 121 14.68 5.04 0.48
CA VAL A 121 13.41 5.35 1.18
C VAL A 121 12.68 4.05 1.57
N ALA A 122 12.69 3.07 0.67
CA ALA A 122 12.13 1.75 0.94
C ALA A 122 12.81 1.06 2.12
N GLN A 123 14.12 1.22 2.26
CA GLN A 123 14.88 0.68 3.40
C GLN A 123 14.49 1.31 4.75
N SER A 124 14.06 2.57 4.78
CA SER A 124 13.65 3.24 6.01
C SER A 124 12.22 2.92 6.45
N ALA A 125 11.32 2.65 5.50
CA ALA A 125 9.92 2.34 5.80
C ALA A 125 9.74 0.98 6.51
N PHE A 126 10.68 0.06 6.31
CA PHE A 126 10.68 -1.26 6.93
C PHE A 126 11.96 -1.50 7.75
N ALA A 127 12.21 -0.66 8.74
CA ALA A 127 13.31 -0.89 9.67
C ALA A 127 13.18 -2.29 10.32
N PRO A 128 14.28 -3.03 10.51
CA PRO A 128 14.23 -4.31 11.19
C PRO A 128 13.55 -4.17 12.55
N GLY A 129 12.45 -4.89 12.76
CA GLY A 129 11.68 -4.85 14.01
C GLY A 129 10.47 -3.93 14.00
N SER A 130 10.17 -3.20 12.91
CA SER A 130 8.88 -2.52 12.79
C SER A 130 7.77 -3.57 12.58
N PRO A 131 6.74 -3.61 13.45
CA PRO A 131 5.61 -4.49 13.23
C PRO A 131 4.86 -3.98 11.99
N LEU A 132 4.89 -4.76 10.92
CA LEU A 132 4.04 -4.49 9.77
C LEU A 132 2.60 -4.80 10.17
N PRO A 133 1.61 -3.95 9.86
CA PRO A 133 0.21 -4.15 10.20
C PRO A 133 -0.42 -5.20 9.26
N PHE A 134 0.15 -6.41 9.22
CA PHE A 134 -0.35 -7.45 8.35
C PHE A 134 -1.43 -8.27 9.03
N ILE A 135 -2.49 -8.48 8.27
CA ILE A 135 -3.59 -9.38 8.62
C ILE A 135 -3.08 -10.82 8.45
N TYR A 136 -2.22 -11.25 9.34
CA TYR A 136 -2.03 -12.66 9.56
C TYR A 136 -3.01 -13.12 10.64
N ASN A 137 -3.46 -14.34 10.50
CA ASN A 137 -4.05 -15.10 11.59
C ASN A 137 -2.99 -15.40 12.68
N THR A 138 -2.25 -14.39 13.04
CA THR A 138 -1.15 -14.48 13.98
C THR A 138 -1.39 -13.43 15.03
N ILE A 139 -1.56 -13.87 16.26
CA ILE A 139 -1.60 -13.00 17.42
C ILE A 139 -0.15 -12.81 17.86
N VAL A 140 0.29 -11.57 17.94
CA VAL A 140 1.57 -11.22 18.56
C VAL A 140 1.27 -10.88 20.01
N ASP A 141 1.85 -11.62 20.95
CA ASP A 141 1.71 -11.37 22.38
C ASP A 141 2.54 -10.15 22.85
N GLU A 142 2.39 -9.77 24.11
CA GLU A 142 3.10 -8.63 24.70
C GLU A 142 4.63 -8.77 24.67
N ASP A 143 5.13 -10.00 24.54
CA ASP A 143 6.55 -10.31 24.44
C ASP A 143 7.05 -10.34 22.98
N GLY A 144 6.19 -10.00 22.01
CA GLY A 144 6.52 -10.01 20.59
C GLY A 144 6.54 -11.41 19.96
N LYS A 145 6.07 -12.43 20.65
CA LYS A 145 5.99 -13.79 20.16
C LYS A 145 4.76 -14.01 19.32
N SER A 146 4.98 -14.46 18.11
CA SER A 146 3.94 -14.77 17.13
C SER A 146 3.32 -16.14 17.42
N SER A 147 2.00 -16.18 17.54
CA SER A 147 1.21 -17.41 17.68
C SER A 147 0.09 -17.47 16.63
N PRO A 148 -0.34 -18.66 16.19
CA PRO A 148 -1.48 -18.78 15.29
C PRO A 148 -2.72 -18.15 15.92
N GLY A 149 -3.33 -17.22 15.20
CA GLY A 149 -4.60 -16.63 15.56
C GLY A 149 -5.79 -17.56 15.27
N PRO A 150 -7.00 -17.17 15.65
CA PRO A 150 -8.20 -17.95 15.34
C PRO A 150 -8.38 -18.08 13.82
N PRO A 151 -9.02 -19.18 13.34
CA PRO A 151 -9.27 -19.35 11.92
C PRO A 151 -10.08 -18.18 11.37
N VAL A 152 -9.61 -17.60 10.27
CA VAL A 152 -10.33 -16.53 9.56
C VAL A 152 -11.45 -17.14 8.75
N ASN A 153 -12.62 -16.51 8.80
CA ASN A 153 -13.70 -16.89 7.92
C ASN A 153 -13.39 -16.47 6.47
N PRO A 154 -13.66 -17.35 5.49
CA PRO A 154 -13.47 -17.01 4.07
C PRO A 154 -14.41 -15.86 3.65
N PRO A 155 -14.11 -15.12 2.57
CA PRO A 155 -12.94 -15.31 1.69
C PRO A 155 -11.62 -14.84 2.32
N PHE A 156 -10.50 -15.39 1.83
CA PHE A 156 -9.16 -15.02 2.28
C PHE A 156 -8.59 -13.93 1.36
N TYR A 157 -7.72 -13.06 1.92
CA TYR A 157 -7.04 -11.98 1.20
C TYR A 157 -5.53 -12.05 1.49
N PRO A 158 -4.81 -13.05 0.92
CA PRO A 158 -3.38 -13.16 1.14
C PRO A 158 -2.66 -11.92 0.61
N ILE A 159 -1.64 -11.47 1.33
CA ILE A 159 -0.75 -10.45 0.82
C ILE A 159 0.13 -11.13 -0.23
N TRP A 160 -0.04 -10.72 -1.50
CA TRP A 160 0.68 -11.36 -2.58
C TRP A 160 1.87 -10.55 -3.06
N GLN A 161 1.65 -9.35 -3.52
CA GLN A 161 2.74 -8.46 -3.95
C GLN A 161 2.69 -7.14 -3.17
N VAL A 162 3.85 -6.62 -2.80
CA VAL A 162 4.00 -5.45 -1.93
C VAL A 162 5.07 -4.54 -2.48
N SER A 163 4.81 -3.24 -2.49
CA SER A 163 5.77 -2.20 -2.81
C SER A 163 5.77 -1.12 -1.70
N PRO A 164 6.92 -0.78 -1.13
CA PRO A 164 8.23 -1.39 -1.36
C PRO A 164 8.28 -2.83 -0.82
N PRO A 165 9.13 -3.69 -1.41
CA PRO A 165 9.23 -5.08 -0.97
C PRO A 165 9.81 -5.15 0.45
N PRO A 166 9.28 -6.03 1.32
CA PRO A 166 9.78 -6.19 2.68
C PRO A 166 11.18 -6.83 2.69
N PHE A 167 11.97 -6.61 3.75
CA PHE A 167 13.31 -7.18 3.87
C PHE A 167 13.33 -8.71 3.95
N SER A 168 12.25 -9.31 4.44
CA SER A 168 12.16 -10.73 4.64
C SER A 168 10.89 -11.32 4.01
N PRO A 169 10.99 -12.41 3.23
CA PRO A 169 9.84 -13.08 2.63
C PRO A 169 8.92 -13.74 3.68
N PHE A 170 9.38 -13.92 4.92
CA PHE A 170 8.55 -14.47 5.99
C PHE A 170 7.34 -13.61 6.35
N LEU A 171 7.34 -12.36 5.92
CA LEU A 171 6.23 -11.43 6.12
C LEU A 171 5.12 -11.60 5.08
N LEU A 172 5.30 -12.48 4.10
CA LEU A 172 4.37 -12.73 2.99
C LEU A 172 3.70 -14.12 3.07
N LYS A 173 3.97 -14.89 4.14
CA LYS A 173 3.42 -16.24 4.33
C LYS A 173 2.27 -16.28 5.30
#